data_4f4ca8cd5344076c204f96af9314343e
#
_entry.id   4f4ca8cd5344076c204f96af9314343e
#
_cell.length_a   1.000
_cell.length_b   1.000
_cell.length_c   1.000
_cell.angle_alpha   90.00
_cell.angle_beta   90.00
_cell.angle_gamma   90.00
#
_symmetry.space_group_name_H-M   'P 1'
#
loop_
_entity.id
_entity.type
_entity.pdbx_description
1 polymer ?
#
loop_
_entity_poly.entity_id
_entity_poly.type
_entity_poly.pdbx_seq_one_letter_code
_entity_poly.pdbx_strand_id
1 'polypeptide(L)'
;MKLTKFLATIALTLGIAGVVSAQQMQAPPQGDQVDQLDQLLDLDENQQQEIRSLLDEAERQLAPKEQEAQALQARLGDYVGPDYDENVIREDASRLGDLTGEITAETVLLQSRIESVFTEEQRQQLDEAIAQQQQQMQDLQNQMQQQEGQPAQPAQ
;
A
#
# COMPACT_ATOMS: atom_id res chain seq x y z
N MET A 1 5.18 -0.86 -21.51
CA MET A 1 3.97 -1.29 -20.80
C MET A 1 4.30 -2.30 -19.70
N LYS A 2 5.16 -1.96 -18.73
CA LYS A 2 5.53 -2.84 -17.61
C LYS A 2 5.56 -2.12 -16.25
N LEU A 3 5.13 -0.86 -16.20
CA LEU A 3 5.20 0.00 -15.01
C LEU A 3 4.09 -0.20 -13.97
N THR A 4 3.04 -0.94 -14.29
CA THR A 4 1.86 -1.08 -13.42
C THR A 4 2.00 -2.10 -12.28
N LYS A 5 3.16 -2.76 -12.15
CA LYS A 5 3.37 -3.79 -11.11
C LYS A 5 4.09 -3.27 -9.86
N PHE A 6 4.56 -2.05 -9.91
CA PHE A 6 5.40 -1.45 -8.87
C PHE A 6 4.67 -1.10 -7.57
N LEU A 7 3.38 -0.82 -7.68
CA LEU A 7 2.54 -0.32 -6.58
C LEU A 7 2.26 -1.34 -5.47
N ALA A 8 2.44 -2.61 -5.76
CA ALA A 8 2.01 -3.65 -4.83
C ALA A 8 2.92 -3.82 -3.60
N THR A 9 4.17 -3.35 -3.67
CA THR A 9 5.16 -3.64 -2.62
C THR A 9 5.35 -2.51 -1.62
N ILE A 10 5.18 -1.26 -2.05
CA ILE A 10 5.22 -0.10 -1.13
C ILE A 10 3.83 0.19 -0.53
N ALA A 11 2.75 -0.11 -1.27
CA ALA A 11 1.39 0.07 -0.80
C ALA A 11 0.89 -1.04 0.15
N LEU A 12 1.67 -2.10 0.40
CA LEU A 12 1.25 -3.23 1.26
C LEU A 12 1.30 -2.91 2.75
N THR A 13 1.65 -1.69 3.14
CA THR A 13 1.51 -1.23 4.53
C THR A 13 0.31 -0.32 4.76
N LEU A 14 -0.41 0.08 3.69
CA LEU A 14 -1.70 0.77 3.83
C LEU A 14 -2.83 -0.26 3.65
N GLY A 15 -3.20 -0.90 4.75
CA GLY A 15 -4.11 -2.02 4.83
C GLY A 15 -5.46 -1.79 4.17
N ILE A 16 -5.76 -2.62 3.18
CA ILE A 16 -7.12 -3.11 2.96
C ILE A 16 -7.06 -4.62 3.22
N ALA A 17 -7.27 -5.01 4.44
CA ALA A 17 -7.60 -6.38 4.80
C ALA A 17 -8.65 -6.37 5.88
N GLY A 18 -9.75 -7.05 5.59
CA GLY A 18 -10.79 -7.31 6.53
C GLY A 18 -10.30 -8.06 7.77
N VAL A 19 -10.99 -7.73 8.86
CA VAL A 19 -11.13 -8.46 10.13
C VAL A 19 -10.07 -9.51 10.44
N VAL A 20 -9.03 -9.15 11.21
CA VAL A 20 -8.49 -9.94 12.33
C VAL A 20 -7.64 -9.03 13.23
N SER A 21 -8.02 -8.95 14.51
CA SER A 21 -7.22 -8.60 15.69
C SER A 21 -6.39 -7.30 15.65
N ALA A 22 -6.81 -6.36 16.48
CA ALA A 22 -6.10 -5.17 16.91
C ALA A 22 -4.66 -5.51 17.39
N GLN A 23 -3.73 -5.49 16.46
CA GLN A 23 -2.35 -5.13 16.73
C GLN A 23 -2.09 -3.90 15.88
N GLN A 24 -1.84 -2.79 16.55
CA GLN A 24 -1.36 -1.56 15.96
C GLN A 24 -0.09 -1.88 15.14
N MET A 25 -0.27 -2.12 13.84
CA MET A 25 0.81 -1.98 12.90
C MET A 25 1.00 -0.46 12.73
N GLN A 26 1.80 0.12 13.59
CA GLN A 26 2.39 1.43 13.30
C GLN A 26 3.13 1.28 11.97
N ALA A 27 2.76 2.12 11.00
CA ALA A 27 3.58 2.29 9.81
C ALA A 27 5.03 2.54 10.26
N PRO A 28 6.04 1.90 9.65
CA PRO A 28 7.43 2.17 9.99
C PRO A 28 7.67 3.68 9.84
N PRO A 29 8.43 4.31 10.76
CA PRO A 29 8.76 5.71 10.65
C PRO A 29 9.37 6.00 9.28
N GLN A 30 9.06 7.13 8.68
CA GLN A 30 9.47 7.47 7.30
C GLN A 30 10.98 7.38 7.08
N GLY A 31 11.80 7.59 8.13
CA GLY A 31 13.25 7.38 8.08
C GLY A 31 13.62 5.96 7.65
N ASP A 32 12.94 4.95 8.17
CA ASP A 32 13.23 3.55 7.87
C ASP A 32 12.95 3.20 6.38
N GLN A 33 11.98 3.87 5.75
CA GLN A 33 11.66 3.61 4.33
C GLN A 33 12.70 4.21 3.40
N VAL A 34 13.16 5.43 3.65
CA VAL A 34 14.20 6.07 2.85
C VAL A 34 15.54 5.36 3.05
N ASP A 35 15.84 4.95 4.28
CA ASP A 35 17.07 4.20 4.60
C ASP A 35 17.09 2.80 3.92
N GLN A 36 15.93 2.16 3.76
CA GLN A 36 15.81 0.91 2.99
C GLN A 36 16.03 1.14 1.50
N LEU A 37 15.49 2.22 0.94
CA LEU A 37 15.73 2.60 -0.45
C LEU A 37 17.20 2.96 -0.69
N ASP A 38 17.82 3.67 0.23
CA ASP A 38 19.24 4.01 0.19
C ASP A 38 20.12 2.75 0.16
N GLN A 39 19.87 1.79 1.05
CA GLN A 39 20.59 0.51 1.07
C GLN A 39 20.45 -0.28 -0.25
N LEU A 40 19.33 -0.14 -0.93
CA LEU A 40 19.05 -0.86 -2.18
C LEU A 40 19.62 -0.15 -3.41
N LEU A 41 19.56 1.20 -3.43
CA LEU A 41 19.79 2.01 -4.62
C LEU A 41 21.02 2.93 -4.50
N ASP A 42 21.70 2.97 -3.34
CA ASP A 42 22.82 3.88 -3.06
C ASP A 42 22.46 5.35 -3.39
N LEU A 43 21.42 5.85 -2.68
CA LEU A 43 20.89 7.19 -2.91
C LEU A 43 21.86 8.25 -2.40
N ASP A 44 22.04 9.32 -3.16
CA ASP A 44 22.76 10.47 -2.63
C ASP A 44 21.97 11.27 -1.60
N GLU A 45 22.63 12.15 -0.87
CA GLU A 45 22.01 12.93 0.20
C GLU A 45 20.85 13.82 -0.30
N ASN A 46 20.96 14.35 -1.54
CA ASN A 46 19.90 15.19 -2.12
C ASN A 46 18.68 14.34 -2.47
N GLN A 47 18.88 13.16 -3.06
CA GLN A 47 17.81 12.21 -3.36
C GLN A 47 17.08 11.78 -2.08
N GLN A 48 17.80 11.42 -1.04
CA GLN A 48 17.22 11.06 0.27
C GLN A 48 16.39 12.20 0.85
N GLN A 49 16.90 13.43 0.80
CA GLN A 49 16.20 14.61 1.32
C GLN A 49 14.95 14.92 0.50
N GLU A 50 15.03 14.82 -0.82
CA GLU A 50 13.89 15.05 -1.72
C GLU A 50 12.78 14.01 -1.48
N ILE A 51 13.13 12.72 -1.37
CA ILE A 51 12.17 11.66 -1.08
C ILE A 51 11.50 11.88 0.29
N ARG A 52 12.27 12.22 1.34
CA ARG A 52 11.69 12.55 2.65
C ARG A 52 10.70 13.71 2.56
N SER A 53 11.04 14.75 1.81
CA SER A 53 10.15 15.89 1.61
C SER A 53 8.85 15.52 0.88
N LEU A 54 8.94 14.65 -0.14
CA LEU A 54 7.78 14.15 -0.88
C LEU A 54 6.86 13.30 0.02
N LEU A 55 7.44 12.45 0.85
CA LEU A 55 6.70 11.63 1.82
C LEU A 55 5.99 12.49 2.87
N ASP A 56 6.69 13.47 3.45
CA ASP A 56 6.13 14.41 4.42
C ASP A 56 4.98 15.24 3.84
N GLU A 57 5.09 15.66 2.59
CA GLU A 57 4.03 16.38 1.91
C GLU A 57 2.81 15.49 1.66
N ALA A 58 3.05 14.27 1.18
CA ALA A 58 1.99 13.30 0.93
C ALA A 58 1.23 12.94 2.22
N GLU A 59 1.93 12.69 3.32
CA GLU A 59 1.31 12.40 4.61
C GLU A 59 0.37 13.54 5.05
N ARG A 60 0.82 14.79 4.94
CA ARG A 60 -0.02 15.95 5.27
C ARG A 60 -1.26 16.09 4.40
N GLN A 61 -1.20 15.65 3.14
CA GLN A 61 -2.32 15.71 2.21
C GLN A 61 -3.26 14.52 2.34
N LEU A 62 -2.72 13.33 2.59
CA LEU A 62 -3.46 12.07 2.63
C LEU A 62 -4.13 11.83 3.98
N ALA A 63 -3.44 12.09 5.10
CA ALA A 63 -3.95 11.77 6.43
C ALA A 63 -5.36 12.31 6.72
N PRO A 64 -5.70 13.58 6.43
CA PRO A 64 -7.07 14.07 6.67
C PRO A 64 -8.11 13.39 5.77
N LYS A 65 -7.75 13.07 4.53
CA LYS A 65 -8.65 12.39 3.58
C LYS A 65 -8.92 10.94 4.01
N GLU A 66 -7.90 10.24 4.46
CA GLU A 66 -8.01 8.88 4.98
C GLU A 66 -8.86 8.82 6.24
N GLN A 67 -8.68 9.78 7.15
CA GLN A 67 -9.52 9.88 8.35
C GLN A 67 -10.99 10.13 8.00
N GLU A 68 -11.26 11.02 7.05
CA GLU A 68 -12.64 11.29 6.58
C GLU A 68 -13.23 10.05 5.91
N ALA A 69 -12.47 9.35 5.06
CA ALA A 69 -12.92 8.14 4.40
C ALA A 69 -13.25 7.02 5.41
N GLN A 70 -12.42 6.84 6.44
CA GLN A 70 -12.68 5.87 7.52
C GLN A 70 -13.95 6.24 8.32
N ALA A 71 -14.14 7.52 8.63
CA ALA A 71 -15.34 7.99 9.32
C ALA A 71 -16.62 7.75 8.49
N LEU A 72 -16.54 8.00 7.18
CA LEU A 72 -17.65 7.74 6.26
C LEU A 72 -17.97 6.25 6.15
N GLN A 73 -16.94 5.38 6.09
CA GLN A 73 -17.14 3.94 6.08
C GLN A 73 -17.84 3.45 7.36
N ALA A 74 -17.42 3.95 8.52
CA ALA A 74 -18.06 3.61 9.80
C ALA A 74 -19.53 4.06 9.80
N ARG A 75 -19.81 5.32 9.43
CA ARG A 75 -21.19 5.86 9.36
C ARG A 75 -22.09 5.07 8.41
N LEU A 76 -21.57 4.72 7.22
CA LEU A 76 -22.32 3.90 6.26
C LEU A 76 -22.69 2.53 6.85
N GLY A 77 -21.82 1.95 7.67
CA GLY A 77 -22.11 0.73 8.42
C GLY A 77 -23.25 0.91 9.44
N ASP A 78 -23.28 2.06 10.12
CA ASP A 78 -24.29 2.38 11.12
C ASP A 78 -25.67 2.65 10.51
N TYR A 79 -25.77 2.99 9.23
CA TYR A 79 -27.06 3.22 8.54
C TYR A 79 -27.79 1.94 8.17
N VAL A 80 -27.19 0.77 8.36
CA VAL A 80 -27.84 -0.51 8.03
C VAL A 80 -28.93 -0.83 9.06
N GLY A 81 -30.20 -0.61 8.70
CA GLY A 81 -31.33 -0.85 9.58
C GLY A 81 -32.67 -0.61 8.89
N PRO A 82 -33.80 -0.88 9.59
CA PRO A 82 -35.12 -0.73 9.00
C PRO A 82 -35.55 0.73 8.75
N ASP A 83 -34.95 1.68 9.49
CA ASP A 83 -35.27 3.12 9.42
C ASP A 83 -34.14 3.90 8.69
N TYR A 84 -33.66 3.36 7.56
CA TYR A 84 -32.59 3.98 6.79
C TYR A 84 -33.07 5.21 5.99
N ASP A 85 -32.17 6.18 5.83
CA ASP A 85 -32.34 7.31 4.91
C ASP A 85 -31.49 7.07 3.63
N GLU A 86 -32.18 6.82 2.52
CA GLU A 86 -31.52 6.54 1.25
C GLU A 86 -30.68 7.73 0.76
N ASN A 87 -31.11 8.98 0.98
CA ASN A 87 -30.39 10.17 0.51
C ASN A 87 -29.07 10.33 1.26
N VAL A 88 -29.10 10.18 2.58
CA VAL A 88 -27.91 10.27 3.43
C VAL A 88 -26.90 9.17 3.06
N ILE A 89 -27.38 7.94 2.83
CA ILE A 89 -26.52 6.83 2.39
C ILE A 89 -25.85 7.15 1.06
N ARG A 90 -26.61 7.68 0.08
CA ARG A 90 -26.07 8.03 -1.23
C ARG A 90 -25.08 9.18 -1.17
N GLU A 91 -25.35 10.20 -0.36
CA GLU A 91 -24.45 11.34 -0.17
C GLU A 91 -23.11 10.90 0.43
N ASP A 92 -23.15 10.16 1.54
CA ASP A 92 -21.92 9.66 2.19
C ASP A 92 -21.16 8.67 1.31
N ALA A 93 -21.85 7.80 0.57
CA ALA A 93 -21.23 6.88 -0.37
C ALA A 93 -20.56 7.63 -1.54
N SER A 94 -21.19 8.68 -2.07
CA SER A 94 -20.59 9.53 -3.12
C SER A 94 -19.33 10.22 -2.59
N ARG A 95 -19.42 10.83 -1.40
CA ARG A 95 -18.26 11.49 -0.78
C ARG A 95 -17.11 10.53 -0.53
N LEU A 96 -17.40 9.31 -0.08
CA LEU A 96 -16.39 8.26 0.10
C LEU A 96 -15.75 7.87 -1.25
N GLY A 97 -16.54 7.81 -2.33
CA GLY A 97 -16.05 7.56 -3.67
C GLY A 97 -15.08 8.65 -4.15
N ASP A 98 -15.43 9.91 -3.95
CA ASP A 98 -14.58 11.07 -4.31
C ASP A 98 -13.25 11.03 -3.54
N LEU A 99 -13.30 10.85 -2.22
CA LEU A 99 -12.10 10.74 -1.38
C LEU A 99 -11.21 9.56 -1.80
N THR A 100 -11.80 8.43 -2.11
CA THR A 100 -11.05 7.26 -2.60
C THR A 100 -10.33 7.57 -3.91
N GLY A 101 -11.00 8.28 -4.81
CA GLY A 101 -10.42 8.76 -6.06
C GLY A 101 -9.24 9.72 -5.83
N GLU A 102 -9.43 10.71 -4.95
CA GLU A 102 -8.39 11.68 -4.58
C GLU A 102 -7.17 10.99 -3.93
N ILE A 103 -7.38 10.11 -2.96
CA ILE A 103 -6.32 9.34 -2.29
C ILE A 103 -5.54 8.51 -3.32
N THR A 104 -6.25 7.84 -4.22
CA THR A 104 -5.61 7.04 -5.28
C THR A 104 -4.75 7.91 -6.20
N ALA A 105 -5.27 9.07 -6.62
CA ALA A 105 -4.54 9.99 -7.49
C ALA A 105 -3.26 10.52 -6.81
N GLU A 106 -3.36 10.98 -5.55
CA GLU A 106 -2.21 11.48 -4.80
C GLU A 106 -1.16 10.38 -4.57
N THR A 107 -1.58 9.15 -4.28
CA THR A 107 -0.68 8.00 -4.12
C THR A 107 0.09 7.72 -5.41
N VAL A 108 -0.57 7.72 -6.57
CA VAL A 108 0.08 7.50 -7.87
C VAL A 108 1.02 8.65 -8.22
N LEU A 109 0.61 9.90 -7.92
CA LEU A 109 1.46 11.08 -8.13
C LEU A 109 2.71 11.06 -7.26
N LEU A 110 2.56 10.74 -5.97
CA LEU A 110 3.69 10.58 -5.05
C LEU A 110 4.70 9.56 -5.59
N GLN A 111 4.23 8.40 -6.00
CA GLN A 111 5.08 7.36 -6.56
C GLN A 111 5.80 7.83 -7.82
N SER A 112 5.10 8.49 -8.74
CA SER A 112 5.72 9.02 -9.95
C SER A 112 6.77 10.09 -9.64
N ARG A 113 6.56 10.92 -8.62
CA ARG A 113 7.53 11.91 -8.16
C ARG A 113 8.76 11.23 -7.57
N ILE A 114 8.59 10.22 -6.71
CA ILE A 114 9.71 9.45 -6.14
C ILE A 114 10.51 8.76 -7.26
N GLU A 115 9.85 8.13 -8.23
CA GLU A 115 10.53 7.51 -9.37
C GLU A 115 11.32 8.53 -10.21
N SER A 116 10.87 9.78 -10.29
CA SER A 116 11.57 10.84 -11.01
C SER A 116 12.86 11.31 -10.33
N VAL A 117 13.02 11.03 -9.04
CA VAL A 117 14.25 11.31 -8.28
C VAL A 117 15.38 10.33 -8.63
N PHE A 118 15.04 9.11 -9.08
CA PHE A 118 16.01 8.07 -9.37
C PHE A 118 16.67 8.25 -10.73
N THR A 119 17.97 7.88 -10.80
CA THR A 119 18.66 7.72 -12.08
C THR A 119 18.13 6.50 -12.85
N GLU A 120 18.53 6.38 -14.13
CA GLU A 120 18.15 5.22 -14.96
C GLU A 120 18.68 3.90 -14.37
N GLU A 121 19.92 3.92 -13.87
CA GLU A 121 20.57 2.77 -13.25
C GLU A 121 19.82 2.35 -11.96
N GLN A 122 19.44 3.30 -11.12
CA GLN A 122 18.71 3.05 -9.89
C GLN A 122 17.31 2.47 -10.18
N ARG A 123 16.62 2.96 -11.21
CA ARG A 123 15.34 2.39 -11.65
C ARG A 123 15.49 0.94 -12.11
N GLN A 124 16.55 0.62 -12.86
CA GLN A 124 16.82 -0.76 -13.28
C GLN A 124 17.09 -1.70 -12.10
N GLN A 125 17.90 -1.24 -11.13
CA GLN A 125 18.20 -2.01 -9.90
C GLN A 125 16.92 -2.29 -9.11
N LEU A 126 16.03 -1.30 -9.00
CA LEU A 126 14.76 -1.43 -8.33
C LEU A 126 13.84 -2.44 -9.05
N ASP A 127 13.75 -2.38 -10.37
CA ASP A 127 13.00 -3.34 -11.19
C ASP A 127 13.50 -4.78 -11.00
N GLU A 128 14.82 -4.98 -10.96
CA GLU A 128 15.43 -6.28 -10.71
C GLU A 128 15.12 -6.81 -9.30
N ALA A 129 15.25 -5.97 -8.28
CA ALA A 129 14.96 -6.34 -6.90
C ALA A 129 13.49 -6.78 -6.72
N ILE A 130 12.56 -6.07 -7.35
CA ILE A 130 11.13 -6.43 -7.32
C ILE A 130 10.88 -7.73 -8.06
N ALA A 131 11.51 -7.94 -9.21
CA ALA A 131 11.35 -9.19 -9.96
C ALA A 131 11.84 -10.39 -9.14
N GLN A 132 12.96 -10.26 -8.43
CA GLN A 132 13.49 -11.29 -7.54
C GLN A 132 12.53 -11.58 -6.37
N GLN A 133 12.01 -10.54 -5.72
CA GLN A 133 11.07 -10.71 -4.62
C GLN A 133 9.78 -11.41 -5.07
N GLN A 134 9.25 -11.06 -6.25
CA GLN A 134 8.09 -11.72 -6.82
C GLN A 134 8.32 -13.21 -7.10
N GLN A 135 9.51 -13.56 -7.59
CA GLN A 135 9.88 -14.97 -7.79
C GLN A 135 9.93 -15.74 -6.47
N GLN A 136 10.57 -15.17 -5.44
CA GLN A 136 10.62 -15.78 -4.11
C GLN A 136 9.22 -16.03 -3.53
N MET A 137 8.32 -15.06 -3.68
CA MET A 137 6.93 -15.21 -3.21
C MET A 137 6.18 -16.31 -3.97
N GLN A 138 6.37 -16.42 -5.28
CA GLN A 138 5.79 -17.50 -6.08
C GLN A 138 6.34 -18.87 -5.68
N ASP A 139 7.64 -18.97 -5.44
CA ASP A 139 8.27 -20.23 -5.01
C ASP A 139 7.79 -20.67 -3.64
N LEU A 140 7.65 -19.73 -2.69
CA LEU A 140 7.05 -20.00 -1.38
C LEU A 140 5.60 -20.48 -1.48
N GLN A 141 4.81 -19.87 -2.33
CA GLN A 141 3.41 -20.25 -2.55
C GLN A 141 3.31 -21.65 -3.16
N ASN A 142 4.18 -21.96 -4.13
CA ASN A 142 4.25 -23.29 -4.74
C ASN A 142 4.68 -24.36 -3.72
N GLN A 143 5.63 -24.05 -2.82
CA GLN A 143 6.06 -24.96 -1.76
C GLN A 143 4.94 -25.26 -0.76
N MET A 144 4.17 -24.22 -0.36
CA MET A 144 3.03 -24.41 0.54
C MET A 144 1.95 -25.30 -0.08
N GLN A 145 1.63 -25.11 -1.36
CA GLN A 145 0.65 -25.95 -2.07
C GLN A 145 1.12 -27.41 -2.19
N GLN A 146 2.42 -27.66 -2.34
CA GLN A 146 2.96 -29.02 -2.41
C GLN A 146 2.90 -29.73 -1.05
N GLN A 147 3.01 -29.01 0.06
CA GLN A 147 2.89 -29.58 1.40
C GLN A 147 1.43 -29.94 1.77
N GLU A 148 0.46 -29.15 1.31
CA GLU A 148 -0.97 -29.47 1.53
C GLU A 148 -1.47 -30.65 0.69
N GLY A 149 -0.78 -30.97 -0.40
CA GLY A 149 -1.15 -32.08 -1.30
C GLY A 149 -0.62 -33.47 -0.88
N GLN A 150 0.17 -33.60 0.20
CA GLN A 150 0.61 -34.92 0.69
C GLN A 150 -0.45 -35.50 1.64
N PRO A 151 -1.15 -36.58 1.24
CA PRO A 151 -2.03 -37.30 2.17
C PRO A 151 -1.21 -37.89 3.31
N ALA A 152 -1.63 -37.63 4.54
CA ALA A 152 -1.05 -38.19 5.74
C ALA A 152 -0.95 -39.74 5.57
N GLN A 153 0.28 -40.28 5.53
CA GLN A 153 0.47 -41.71 5.54
C GLN A 153 -0.05 -42.24 6.88
N PRO A 154 -0.96 -43.23 6.87
CA PRO A 154 -1.40 -43.85 8.11
C PRO A 154 -0.21 -44.61 8.73
N ALA A 155 0.09 -44.27 9.99
CA ALA A 155 1.07 -44.99 10.80
C ALA A 155 0.64 -46.48 10.91
N GLN A 156 1.53 -47.36 10.46
CA GLN A 156 1.44 -48.82 10.71
C GLN A 156 2.01 -49.16 12.07
#